data_7ac9a03f004b532873dc491cdbfc7aa0
#
_entry.id   7ac9a03f004b532873dc491cdbfc7aa0
#
_cell.length_a   1.000
_cell.length_b   1.000
_cell.length_c   1.000
_cell.angle_alpha   90.00
_cell.angle_beta   90.00
_cell.angle_gamma   90.00
#
_symmetry.space_group_name_H-M   'P 1'
#
loop_
_entity.id
_entity.type
_entity.pdbx_description
1 polymer ?
#
loop_
_entity_poly.entity_id
_entity_poly.type
_entity_poly.pdbx_seq_one_letter_code
_entity_poly.pdbx_strand_id
1 'polypeptide(L)'
;MIKMTNNSLKISICACIITLIIFVPFNLSAQLFKPNSEIGVKAGLSYYTGDLNSNHFNSTKPAASLIIRRNIDRRFSVKAEVAVLSVKADERTSEDSIQLDRSLHFRSSIQELSSQIEFNFLPYEVGSVLYNWTPFIFSGISIYNFNPQAENSLGQWVDLQPLGTEGQGTTAYPDRKKYPRTQIAIPMGGGVKLSISDRLNLVLSFSGRKTYTDYLDDVSTTYPGVPIEFNDGSDSEEMSDPTSSHLKDEQRGNELKNDWYYYTGFTISFRLNSNTKGCNYE
;
A
#
# COMPACT_ATOMS: atom_id res chain seq x y z
N MET A 1 11.36 -40.59 -31.93
CA MET A 1 12.35 -40.03 -31.00
C MET A 1 12.00 -38.55 -30.78
N ILE A 2 11.23 -38.24 -29.73
CA ILE A 2 10.69 -36.88 -29.47
C ILE A 2 11.74 -36.11 -28.74
N LYS A 3 12.35 -35.07 -29.36
CA LYS A 3 13.24 -34.11 -28.70
C LYS A 3 12.42 -33.24 -27.77
N MET A 4 12.44 -33.52 -26.47
CA MET A 4 11.94 -32.59 -25.47
C MET A 4 12.82 -31.33 -25.46
N THR A 5 12.23 -30.18 -25.67
CA THR A 5 12.95 -28.91 -25.63
C THR A 5 13.29 -28.53 -24.19
N ASN A 6 14.46 -27.90 -23.98
CA ASN A 6 15.02 -27.53 -22.66
C ASN A 6 14.04 -26.69 -21.80
N ASN A 7 13.05 -26.02 -22.41
CA ASN A 7 12.03 -25.23 -21.72
C ASN A 7 10.91 -26.10 -21.11
N SER A 8 10.52 -27.21 -21.77
CA SER A 8 9.50 -28.10 -21.21
C SER A 8 10.02 -28.84 -19.97
N LEU A 9 11.32 -29.16 -19.95
CA LEU A 9 11.95 -29.79 -18.79
C LEU A 9 12.02 -28.84 -17.56
N LYS A 10 12.33 -27.55 -17.77
CA LYS A 10 12.36 -26.54 -16.71
C LYS A 10 10.96 -26.28 -16.11
N ILE A 11 9.92 -26.23 -16.95
CA ILE A 11 8.53 -26.05 -16.49
C ILE A 11 8.07 -27.29 -15.70
N SER A 12 8.42 -28.49 -16.14
CA SER A 12 8.09 -29.73 -15.43
C SER A 12 8.78 -29.82 -14.06
N ILE A 13 10.06 -29.41 -13.97
CA ILE A 13 10.81 -29.39 -12.71
C ILE A 13 10.23 -28.37 -11.74
N CYS A 14 9.88 -27.16 -12.21
CA CYS A 14 9.21 -26.15 -11.37
C CYS A 14 7.84 -26.63 -10.87
N ALA A 15 7.05 -27.25 -11.72
CA ALA A 15 5.76 -27.82 -11.33
C ALA A 15 5.91 -28.95 -10.29
N CYS A 16 6.90 -29.82 -10.43
CA CYS A 16 7.21 -30.88 -9.43
C CYS A 16 7.68 -30.30 -8.09
N ILE A 17 8.48 -29.25 -8.10
CA ILE A 17 8.95 -28.59 -6.86
C ILE A 17 7.79 -27.92 -6.12
N ILE A 18 6.88 -27.23 -6.85
CA ILE A 18 5.69 -26.59 -6.29
C ILE A 18 4.76 -27.67 -5.70
N THR A 19 4.58 -28.80 -6.40
CA THR A 19 3.72 -29.90 -5.90
C THR A 19 4.34 -30.58 -4.67
N LEU A 20 5.67 -30.70 -4.59
CA LEU A 20 6.38 -31.29 -3.45
C LEU A 20 6.26 -30.41 -2.19
N ILE A 21 6.24 -29.08 -2.34
CA ILE A 21 6.07 -28.12 -1.23
C ILE A 21 4.65 -28.19 -0.66
N ILE A 22 3.64 -28.51 -1.48
CA ILE A 22 2.24 -28.62 -1.05
C ILE A 22 1.96 -29.93 -0.29
N PHE A 23 2.77 -30.99 -0.51
CA PHE A 23 2.58 -32.32 0.07
C PHE A 23 3.48 -32.66 1.26
N VAL A 24 4.20 -31.71 1.86
CA VAL A 24 4.89 -31.96 3.13
C VAL A 24 3.82 -32.01 4.24
N PRO A 25 3.47 -33.18 4.80
CA PRO A 25 2.60 -33.20 5.96
C PRO A 25 3.38 -32.63 7.15
N PHE A 26 3.10 -31.38 7.49
CA PHE A 26 3.55 -30.78 8.74
C PHE A 26 2.85 -31.46 9.91
N ASN A 27 3.31 -32.67 10.28
CA ASN A 27 3.00 -33.22 11.60
C ASN A 27 3.82 -32.47 12.66
N LEU A 28 3.48 -31.18 12.88
CA LEU A 28 3.94 -30.48 14.06
C LEU A 28 3.08 -30.95 15.23
N SER A 29 3.63 -31.81 16.06
CA SER A 29 3.15 -32.05 17.42
C SER A 29 3.32 -30.75 18.21
N ALA A 30 2.45 -29.77 17.97
CA ALA A 30 2.49 -28.49 18.65
C ALA A 30 1.76 -28.63 19.99
N GLN A 31 2.50 -28.43 21.04
CA GLN A 31 1.96 -28.19 22.35
C GLN A 31 0.86 -27.13 22.29
N LEU A 32 -0.39 -27.54 22.53
CA LEU A 32 -1.56 -26.81 23.06
C LEU A 32 -1.77 -25.32 22.71
N PHE A 33 -1.24 -24.80 21.59
CA PHE A 33 -1.70 -23.51 21.09
C PHE A 33 -3.11 -23.69 20.50
N LYS A 34 -4.08 -22.94 21.02
CA LYS A 34 -5.42 -22.88 20.42
C LYS A 34 -5.48 -21.72 19.43
N PRO A 35 -5.66 -22.01 18.13
CA PRO A 35 -5.85 -20.95 17.13
C PRO A 35 -6.96 -20.00 17.57
N ASN A 36 -6.68 -18.71 17.54
CA ASN A 36 -7.62 -17.68 17.99
C ASN A 36 -7.75 -16.57 16.93
N SER A 37 -8.83 -15.82 17.02
CA SER A 37 -9.10 -14.69 16.15
C SER A 37 -9.14 -13.41 16.95
N GLU A 38 -8.68 -12.34 16.32
CA GLU A 38 -8.73 -10.99 16.87
C GLU A 38 -9.45 -10.07 15.87
N ILE A 39 -10.16 -9.10 16.40
CA ILE A 39 -10.67 -7.95 15.66
C ILE A 39 -10.09 -6.69 16.27
N GLY A 40 -9.72 -5.73 15.45
CA GLY A 40 -9.08 -4.52 15.93
C GLY A 40 -9.25 -3.34 15.03
N VAL A 41 -8.88 -2.18 15.57
CA VAL A 41 -8.84 -0.90 14.90
C VAL A 41 -7.41 -0.40 14.94
N LYS A 42 -6.91 0.09 13.81
CA LYS A 42 -5.62 0.76 13.70
C LYS A 42 -5.85 2.23 13.38
N ALA A 43 -5.18 3.11 14.10
CA ALA A 43 -5.10 4.54 13.82
C ALA A 43 -3.65 4.96 13.70
N GLY A 44 -3.37 5.91 12.78
CA GLY A 44 -2.00 6.34 12.56
C GLY A 44 -1.88 7.37 11.47
N LEU A 45 -0.72 7.37 10.80
CA LEU A 45 -0.34 8.33 9.78
C LEU A 45 0.03 7.61 8.49
N SER A 46 -0.34 8.20 7.37
CA SER A 46 0.09 7.79 6.03
C SER A 46 0.84 8.90 5.32
N TYR A 47 1.73 8.54 4.43
CA TYR A 47 2.45 9.45 3.54
C TYR A 47 2.85 8.72 2.25
N TYR A 48 3.31 9.48 1.29
CA TYR A 48 3.67 9.06 -0.05
C TYR A 48 5.14 9.37 -0.34
N THR A 49 5.77 8.55 -1.18
CA THR A 49 7.03 8.88 -1.87
C THR A 49 6.93 8.50 -3.34
N GLY A 50 7.35 9.40 -4.20
CA GLY A 50 7.32 9.31 -5.65
C GLY A 50 7.90 10.58 -6.27
N ASP A 51 7.37 11.02 -7.40
CA ASP A 51 7.91 12.15 -8.17
C ASP A 51 7.79 13.51 -7.47
N LEU A 52 6.69 13.74 -6.75
CA LEU A 52 6.45 15.00 -6.04
C LEU A 52 7.02 15.03 -4.62
N ASN A 53 7.44 13.91 -4.07
CA ASN A 53 8.02 13.83 -2.73
C ASN A 53 8.94 12.63 -2.58
N SER A 54 10.23 12.86 -2.43
CA SER A 54 11.23 11.82 -2.17
C SER A 54 11.50 11.60 -0.67
N ASN A 55 11.00 12.47 0.22
CA ASN A 55 11.32 12.48 1.64
C ASN A 55 10.33 11.66 2.45
N HIS A 56 10.86 10.78 3.31
CA HIS A 56 10.03 10.04 4.26
C HIS A 56 9.43 10.96 5.33
N PHE A 57 8.21 10.64 5.76
CA PHE A 57 7.44 11.36 6.79
C PHE A 57 7.08 12.80 6.43
N ASN A 58 7.33 13.23 5.20
CA ASN A 58 6.88 14.52 4.72
C ASN A 58 5.38 14.48 4.40
N SER A 59 4.66 15.57 4.71
CA SER A 59 3.23 15.74 4.41
C SER A 59 2.32 14.62 4.92
N THR A 60 2.61 14.06 6.11
CA THR A 60 1.82 12.98 6.71
C THR A 60 0.35 13.36 6.89
N LYS A 61 -0.54 12.40 6.71
CA LYS A 61 -1.99 12.52 6.86
C LYS A 61 -2.54 11.45 7.80
N PRO A 62 -3.65 11.72 8.49
CA PRO A 62 -4.30 10.71 9.32
C PRO A 62 -4.80 9.54 8.47
N ALA A 63 -4.72 8.34 9.07
CA ALA A 63 -5.14 7.10 8.46
C ALA A 63 -5.76 6.18 9.51
N ALA A 64 -6.73 5.37 9.08
CA ALA A 64 -7.41 4.40 9.94
C ALA A 64 -7.69 3.11 9.20
N SER A 65 -7.74 1.98 9.94
CA SER A 65 -8.15 0.70 9.38
C SER A 65 -8.84 -0.20 10.39
N LEU A 66 -9.62 -1.14 9.86
CA LEU A 66 -10.19 -2.26 10.58
C LEU A 66 -9.40 -3.52 10.21
N ILE A 67 -9.11 -4.34 11.21
CA ILE A 67 -8.36 -5.57 11.02
C ILE A 67 -9.11 -6.77 11.58
N ILE A 68 -8.96 -7.89 10.90
CA ILE A 68 -9.28 -9.23 11.43
C ILE A 68 -7.99 -10.04 11.31
N ARG A 69 -7.54 -10.62 12.42
CA ARG A 69 -6.35 -11.47 12.48
C ARG A 69 -6.72 -12.86 12.95
N ARG A 70 -6.20 -13.87 12.28
CA ARG A 70 -6.26 -15.26 12.70
C ARG A 70 -4.85 -15.72 13.08
N ASN A 71 -4.61 -15.96 14.36
CA ASN A 71 -3.39 -16.58 14.84
C ASN A 71 -3.51 -18.08 14.62
N ILE A 72 -2.66 -18.62 13.72
CA ILE A 72 -2.62 -20.04 13.34
C ILE A 72 -1.85 -20.79 14.41
N ASP A 73 -0.68 -20.26 14.78
CA ASP A 73 0.18 -20.73 15.85
C ASP A 73 0.87 -19.54 16.55
N ARG A 74 1.87 -19.78 17.38
CA ARG A 74 2.63 -18.74 18.09
C ARG A 74 3.55 -17.93 17.16
N ARG A 75 3.82 -18.42 15.94
CA ARG A 75 4.74 -17.80 14.98
C ARG A 75 4.01 -17.19 13.79
N PHE A 76 2.93 -17.78 13.33
CA PHE A 76 2.24 -17.38 12.11
C PHE A 76 0.83 -16.89 12.38
N SER A 77 0.49 -15.78 11.73
CA SER A 77 -0.85 -15.22 11.71
C SER A 77 -1.22 -14.80 10.28
N VAL A 78 -2.50 -14.84 9.95
CA VAL A 78 -3.07 -14.25 8.74
C VAL A 78 -3.91 -13.06 9.15
N LYS A 79 -3.74 -11.94 8.49
CA LYS A 79 -4.47 -10.69 8.75
C LYS A 79 -5.16 -10.20 7.49
N ALA A 80 -6.44 -9.87 7.60
CA ALA A 80 -7.17 -9.06 6.63
C ALA A 80 -7.32 -7.65 7.18
N GLU A 81 -7.16 -6.63 6.33
CA GLU A 81 -7.22 -5.24 6.72
C GLU A 81 -7.99 -4.43 5.67
N VAL A 82 -8.96 -3.62 6.11
CA VAL A 82 -9.64 -2.60 5.31
C VAL A 82 -9.17 -1.26 5.82
N ALA A 83 -8.54 -0.45 4.97
CA ALA A 83 -7.93 0.82 5.35
C ALA A 83 -8.46 1.99 4.53
N VAL A 84 -8.57 3.15 5.19
CA VAL A 84 -8.77 4.44 4.56
C VAL A 84 -7.56 5.30 4.90
N LEU A 85 -6.84 5.70 3.87
CA LEU A 85 -5.58 6.42 3.93
C LEU A 85 -5.73 7.73 3.14
N SER A 86 -4.91 8.72 3.44
CA SER A 86 -4.80 9.92 2.63
C SER A 86 -3.34 10.25 2.44
N VAL A 87 -2.97 10.66 1.23
CA VAL A 87 -1.62 11.08 0.89
C VAL A 87 -1.65 12.45 0.23
N LYS A 88 -0.55 13.18 0.32
CA LYS A 88 -0.42 14.52 -0.28
C LYS A 88 1.05 14.80 -0.55
N ALA A 89 1.33 15.56 -1.60
CA ALA A 89 2.57 16.31 -1.78
C ALA A 89 2.26 17.71 -2.31
N ASP A 90 3.18 18.65 -2.09
CA ASP A 90 2.99 20.06 -2.46
C ASP A 90 4.35 20.70 -2.71
N GLU A 91 4.69 20.94 -3.97
CA GLU A 91 5.94 21.53 -4.40
C GLU A 91 5.94 23.06 -4.35
N ARG A 92 4.77 23.69 -4.23
CA ARG A 92 4.63 25.15 -4.17
C ARG A 92 5.38 25.79 -3.01
N THR A 93 5.73 25.00 -2.02
CA THR A 93 6.48 25.44 -0.82
C THR A 93 7.85 24.75 -0.69
N SER A 94 8.34 24.14 -1.77
CA SER A 94 9.64 23.45 -1.78
C SER A 94 10.80 24.46 -1.72
N GLU A 95 11.92 24.02 -1.15
CA GLU A 95 13.19 24.73 -1.20
C GLU A 95 14.00 24.39 -2.48
N ASP A 96 13.60 23.34 -3.19
CA ASP A 96 14.20 22.93 -4.45
C ASP A 96 13.63 23.78 -5.59
N SER A 97 14.52 24.45 -6.33
CA SER A 97 14.14 25.34 -7.44
C SER A 97 13.43 24.63 -8.59
N ILE A 98 13.77 23.36 -8.87
CA ILE A 98 13.13 22.55 -9.91
C ILE A 98 11.70 22.20 -9.51
N GLN A 99 11.51 21.80 -8.25
CA GLN A 99 10.17 21.51 -7.72
C GLN A 99 9.31 22.78 -7.66
N LEU A 100 9.89 23.89 -7.23
CA LEU A 100 9.20 25.17 -7.17
C LEU A 100 8.78 25.67 -8.57
N ASP A 101 9.61 25.47 -9.58
CA ASP A 101 9.29 25.82 -10.98
C ASP A 101 8.14 24.94 -11.50
N ARG A 102 8.17 23.66 -11.25
CA ARG A 102 7.11 22.70 -11.56
C ARG A 102 5.79 23.01 -10.84
N SER A 103 5.89 23.44 -9.58
CA SER A 103 4.78 23.91 -8.73
C SER A 103 3.59 22.95 -8.62
N LEU A 104 3.82 21.67 -8.83
CA LEU A 104 2.80 20.63 -8.80
C LEU A 104 2.39 20.31 -7.36
N HIS A 105 1.15 19.96 -7.19
CA HIS A 105 0.64 19.51 -5.90
C HIS A 105 -0.51 18.55 -6.09
N PHE A 106 -0.69 17.64 -5.15
CA PHE A 106 -1.83 16.74 -5.14
C PHE A 106 -2.22 16.31 -3.74
N ARG A 107 -3.43 15.82 -3.61
CA ARG A 107 -3.91 14.95 -2.54
C ARG A 107 -4.62 13.75 -3.14
N SER A 108 -4.54 12.60 -2.48
CA SER A 108 -5.29 11.42 -2.89
C SER A 108 -5.85 10.70 -1.67
N SER A 109 -7.13 10.34 -1.72
CA SER A 109 -7.71 9.39 -0.78
C SER A 109 -7.50 7.98 -1.32
N ILE A 110 -7.07 7.06 -0.45
CA ILE A 110 -6.79 5.67 -0.80
C ILE A 110 -7.70 4.78 0.05
N GLN A 111 -8.45 3.90 -0.59
CA GLN A 111 -9.22 2.84 0.03
C GLN A 111 -8.56 1.51 -0.31
N GLU A 112 -8.13 0.77 0.70
CA GLU A 112 -7.36 -0.47 0.55
C GLU A 112 -8.05 -1.64 1.21
N LEU A 113 -8.07 -2.79 0.52
CA LEU A 113 -8.35 -4.10 1.09
C LEU A 113 -7.11 -4.97 0.94
N SER A 114 -6.57 -5.49 2.04
CA SER A 114 -5.37 -6.32 2.02
C SER A 114 -5.53 -7.63 2.77
N SER A 115 -4.77 -8.63 2.32
CA SER A 115 -4.54 -9.91 3.00
C SER A 115 -3.05 -10.09 3.21
N GLN A 116 -2.64 -10.36 4.45
CA GLN A 116 -1.24 -10.36 4.86
C GLN A 116 -0.94 -11.59 5.71
N ILE A 117 0.28 -12.11 5.57
CA ILE A 117 0.85 -13.16 6.42
C ILE A 117 1.85 -12.47 7.34
N GLU A 118 1.73 -12.72 8.63
CA GLU A 118 2.59 -12.18 9.67
C GLU A 118 3.46 -13.31 10.26
N PHE A 119 4.75 -13.03 10.45
CA PHE A 119 5.69 -13.91 11.11
C PHE A 119 6.22 -13.27 12.39
N ASN A 120 6.00 -13.91 13.52
CA ASN A 120 6.46 -13.52 14.84
C ASN A 120 7.85 -14.10 15.12
N PHE A 121 8.83 -13.26 15.42
CA PHE A 121 10.20 -13.71 15.73
C PHE A 121 10.30 -14.45 17.06
N LEU A 122 9.45 -14.08 18.02
CA LEU A 122 9.32 -14.79 19.30
C LEU A 122 7.97 -15.51 19.33
N PRO A 123 7.82 -16.62 20.08
CA PRO A 123 6.53 -17.19 20.34
C PRO A 123 5.60 -16.15 20.96
N TYR A 124 4.40 -15.98 20.39
CA TYR A 124 3.44 -14.98 20.86
C TYR A 124 2.08 -15.60 21.07
N GLU A 125 1.47 -15.30 22.22
CA GLU A 125 0.13 -15.77 22.55
C GLU A 125 -0.60 -14.72 23.39
N VAL A 126 -1.76 -14.30 22.92
CA VAL A 126 -2.61 -13.33 23.59
C VAL A 126 -3.07 -13.87 24.95
N GLY A 127 -2.84 -13.09 26.01
CA GLY A 127 -3.18 -13.47 27.37
C GLY A 127 -2.13 -14.37 28.06
N SER A 128 -1.01 -14.65 27.41
CA SER A 128 0.09 -15.38 28.02
C SER A 128 1.02 -14.43 28.78
N VAL A 129 1.43 -14.83 29.97
CA VAL A 129 2.45 -14.10 30.76
C VAL A 129 3.84 -14.31 30.18
N LEU A 130 4.12 -15.50 29.63
CA LEU A 130 5.43 -15.89 29.10
C LEU A 130 5.65 -15.44 27.66
N TYR A 131 4.59 -15.37 26.86
CA TYR A 131 4.64 -15.10 25.41
C TYR A 131 3.87 -13.82 25.06
N ASN A 132 4.05 -12.78 25.86
CA ASN A 132 3.22 -11.57 25.83
C ASN A 132 3.69 -10.51 24.83
N TRP A 133 4.87 -10.65 24.20
CA TRP A 133 5.35 -9.72 23.20
C TRP A 133 6.18 -10.39 22.10
N THR A 134 6.23 -9.75 20.94
CA THR A 134 7.06 -10.20 19.82
C THR A 134 7.31 -9.10 18.81
N PRO A 135 8.53 -8.95 18.29
CA PRO A 135 8.74 -8.30 17.01
C PRO A 135 8.15 -9.19 15.90
N PHE A 136 7.64 -8.58 14.84
CA PHE A 136 7.09 -9.32 13.70
C PHE A 136 7.35 -8.60 12.39
N ILE A 137 7.34 -9.36 11.32
CA ILE A 137 7.32 -8.87 9.94
C ILE A 137 6.08 -9.41 9.24
N PHE A 138 5.70 -8.77 8.16
CA PHE A 138 4.59 -9.21 7.34
C PHE A 138 4.75 -8.80 5.89
N SER A 139 4.09 -9.55 5.02
CA SER A 139 3.87 -9.19 3.63
C SER A 139 2.56 -9.78 3.15
N GLY A 140 2.09 -9.33 1.99
CA GLY A 140 0.83 -9.81 1.44
C GLY A 140 0.50 -9.19 0.10
N ILE A 141 -0.79 -9.15 -0.19
CA ILE A 141 -1.35 -8.53 -1.39
C ILE A 141 -2.47 -7.58 -0.99
N SER A 142 -2.57 -6.47 -1.68
CA SER A 142 -3.67 -5.52 -1.53
C SER A 142 -4.25 -5.10 -2.88
N ILE A 143 -5.53 -4.78 -2.87
CA ILE A 143 -6.22 -4.05 -3.92
C ILE A 143 -6.57 -2.70 -3.33
N TYR A 144 -6.23 -1.64 -4.03
CA TYR A 144 -6.51 -0.29 -3.58
C TYR A 144 -7.12 0.55 -4.70
N ASN A 145 -7.97 1.49 -4.31
CA ASN A 145 -8.51 2.53 -5.17
C ASN A 145 -8.01 3.87 -4.68
N PHE A 146 -7.59 4.73 -5.61
CA PHE A 146 -7.06 6.05 -5.32
C PHE A 146 -7.66 7.10 -6.26
N ASN A 147 -7.65 8.36 -5.81
CA ASN A 147 -8.19 9.47 -6.58
C ASN A 147 -7.32 10.72 -6.38
N PRO A 148 -6.32 10.94 -7.25
CA PRO A 148 -5.51 12.15 -7.18
C PRO A 148 -6.33 13.37 -7.59
N GLN A 149 -6.22 14.42 -6.77
CA GLN A 149 -6.87 15.71 -6.93
C GLN A 149 -5.87 16.83 -6.74
N ALA A 150 -6.00 17.92 -7.48
CA ALA A 150 -5.26 19.16 -7.24
C ALA A 150 -6.24 20.34 -7.11
N GLU A 151 -5.75 21.42 -6.52
CA GLU A 151 -6.53 22.65 -6.32
C GLU A 151 -6.29 23.61 -7.48
N ASN A 152 -7.35 24.01 -8.17
CA ASN A 152 -7.25 24.97 -9.26
C ASN A 152 -7.12 26.41 -8.72
N SER A 153 -6.89 27.38 -9.62
CA SER A 153 -6.75 28.81 -9.30
C SER A 153 -7.97 29.41 -8.58
N LEU A 154 -9.14 28.76 -8.71
CA LEU A 154 -10.36 29.16 -8.00
C LEU A 154 -10.47 28.56 -6.58
N GLY A 155 -9.47 27.79 -6.13
CA GLY A 155 -9.48 27.09 -4.84
C GLY A 155 -10.38 25.86 -4.81
N GLN A 156 -10.72 25.29 -5.95
CA GLN A 156 -11.55 24.09 -6.07
C GLN A 156 -10.67 22.87 -6.30
N TRP A 157 -11.00 21.77 -5.62
CA TRP A 157 -10.31 20.49 -5.81
C TRP A 157 -10.93 19.74 -6.98
N VAL A 158 -10.11 19.48 -8.00
CA VAL A 158 -10.51 18.80 -9.22
C VAL A 158 -9.82 17.44 -9.33
N ASP A 159 -10.54 16.44 -9.85
CA ASP A 159 -10.01 15.10 -10.09
C ASP A 159 -9.05 15.13 -11.28
N LEU A 160 -7.80 14.71 -11.11
CA LEU A 160 -6.75 14.80 -12.14
C LEU A 160 -6.88 13.73 -13.23
N GLN A 161 -7.21 12.50 -12.88
CA GLN A 161 -7.30 11.39 -13.82
C GLN A 161 -8.26 11.66 -15.03
N PRO A 162 -9.44 12.28 -14.86
CA PRO A 162 -10.29 12.62 -16.00
C PRO A 162 -9.69 13.68 -16.91
N LEU A 163 -8.88 14.60 -16.38
CA LEU A 163 -8.30 15.72 -17.13
C LEU A 163 -7.24 15.24 -18.15
N GLY A 164 -6.49 14.18 -17.83
CA GLY A 164 -5.44 13.69 -18.72
C GLY A 164 -4.26 14.67 -18.80
N THR A 165 -3.74 15.09 -17.65
CA THR A 165 -2.73 16.13 -17.45
C THR A 165 -1.42 15.94 -18.23
N GLU A 166 -1.11 14.72 -18.65
CA GLU A 166 0.01 14.37 -19.52
C GLU A 166 -0.42 14.01 -20.96
N GLY A 167 -1.62 14.43 -21.36
CA GLY A 167 -2.17 14.18 -22.68
C GLY A 167 -2.83 12.81 -22.84
N GLN A 168 -3.13 12.09 -21.74
CA GLN A 168 -3.78 10.79 -21.79
C GLN A 168 -5.18 10.90 -22.42
N GLY A 169 -5.40 10.09 -23.46
CA GLY A 169 -6.67 10.05 -24.19
C GLY A 169 -6.87 11.16 -25.22
N THR A 170 -5.82 11.93 -25.53
CA THR A 170 -5.85 12.95 -26.59
C THR A 170 -5.38 12.35 -27.94
N THR A 171 -5.72 13.02 -29.03
CA THR A 171 -5.26 12.62 -30.36
C THR A 171 -3.76 12.88 -30.58
N ALA A 172 -3.17 13.81 -29.83
CA ALA A 172 -1.74 14.13 -29.86
C ALA A 172 -0.87 13.02 -29.24
N TYR A 173 -1.43 12.25 -28.29
CA TYR A 173 -0.74 11.15 -27.60
C TYR A 173 -1.59 9.88 -27.59
N PRO A 174 -1.79 9.23 -28.76
CA PRO A 174 -2.71 8.09 -28.90
C PRO A 174 -2.29 6.87 -28.07
N ASP A 175 -1.01 6.74 -27.72
CA ASP A 175 -0.48 5.64 -26.91
C ASP A 175 -0.63 5.88 -25.40
N ARG A 176 -0.85 7.12 -24.96
CA ARG A 176 -1.07 7.46 -23.56
C ARG A 176 -2.52 7.24 -23.17
N LYS A 177 -2.75 6.19 -22.38
CA LYS A 177 -4.10 5.84 -21.87
C LYS A 177 -4.29 6.38 -20.47
N LYS A 178 -5.52 6.75 -20.14
CA LYS A 178 -5.89 7.07 -18.77
C LYS A 178 -5.64 5.86 -17.86
N TYR A 179 -4.90 6.06 -16.78
CA TYR A 179 -4.56 4.99 -15.85
C TYR A 179 -5.80 4.51 -15.06
N PRO A 180 -5.89 3.20 -14.72
CA PRO A 180 -6.96 2.72 -13.86
C PRO A 180 -6.70 3.14 -12.40
N ARG A 181 -7.74 3.68 -11.74
CA ARG A 181 -7.65 4.09 -10.33
C ARG A 181 -7.69 2.92 -9.34
N THR A 182 -8.07 1.74 -9.79
CA THR A 182 -8.02 0.53 -8.96
C THR A 182 -6.80 -0.29 -9.38
N GLN A 183 -5.92 -0.54 -8.43
CA GLN A 183 -4.60 -1.15 -8.64
C GLN A 183 -4.29 -2.19 -7.58
N ILE A 184 -3.22 -2.96 -7.81
CA ILE A 184 -2.68 -3.94 -6.87
C ILE A 184 -1.39 -3.38 -6.26
N ALA A 185 -1.17 -3.64 -4.96
CA ALA A 185 0.10 -3.37 -4.31
C ALA A 185 0.54 -4.55 -3.44
N ILE A 186 1.83 -4.54 -3.09
CA ILE A 186 2.41 -5.48 -2.12
C ILE A 186 2.65 -4.72 -0.83
N PRO A 187 1.81 -4.87 0.21
CA PRO A 187 2.10 -4.38 1.53
C PRO A 187 3.23 -5.20 2.16
N MET A 188 4.20 -4.53 2.75
CA MET A 188 5.28 -5.14 3.51
C MET A 188 5.68 -4.26 4.67
N GLY A 189 6.10 -4.87 5.76
CA GLY A 189 6.47 -4.10 6.94
C GLY A 189 6.75 -4.96 8.16
N GLY A 190 6.75 -4.30 9.31
CA GLY A 190 6.99 -4.94 10.59
C GLY A 190 6.56 -4.09 11.76
N GLY A 191 6.78 -4.62 12.94
CA GLY A 191 6.40 -3.93 14.16
C GLY A 191 6.61 -4.76 15.41
N VAL A 192 5.92 -4.36 16.46
CA VAL A 192 5.94 -5.05 17.75
C VAL A 192 4.50 -5.28 18.21
N LYS A 193 4.21 -6.49 18.65
CA LYS A 193 2.95 -6.88 19.29
C LYS A 193 3.18 -6.99 20.80
N LEU A 194 2.22 -6.53 21.59
CA LEU A 194 2.20 -6.62 23.04
C LEU A 194 0.80 -7.05 23.51
N SER A 195 0.73 -8.17 24.20
CA SER A 195 -0.48 -8.60 24.90
C SER A 195 -0.57 -7.90 26.25
N ILE A 196 -1.59 -7.06 26.43
CA ILE A 196 -1.78 -6.26 27.64
C ILE A 196 -2.63 -7.03 28.68
N SER A 197 -3.58 -7.83 28.18
CA SER A 197 -4.45 -8.65 29.03
C SER A 197 -4.87 -9.91 28.27
N ASP A 198 -5.68 -10.75 28.90
CA ASP A 198 -6.20 -12.01 28.33
C ASP A 198 -6.90 -11.83 26.98
N ARG A 199 -7.35 -10.62 26.67
CA ARG A 199 -8.11 -10.32 25.46
C ARG A 199 -7.61 -9.13 24.68
N LEU A 200 -6.81 -8.25 25.29
CA LEU A 200 -6.42 -6.97 24.71
C LEU A 200 -4.97 -7.00 24.22
N ASN A 201 -4.76 -6.63 22.96
CA ASN A 201 -3.46 -6.46 22.36
C ASN A 201 -3.24 -5.03 21.87
N LEU A 202 -2.01 -4.57 22.00
CA LEU A 202 -1.50 -3.36 21.36
C LEU A 202 -0.43 -3.75 20.34
N VAL A 203 -0.51 -3.19 19.14
CA VAL A 203 0.48 -3.42 18.08
C VAL A 203 0.92 -2.09 17.51
N LEU A 204 2.22 -1.83 17.54
CA LEU A 204 2.85 -0.75 16.78
C LEU A 204 3.39 -1.34 15.49
N SER A 205 3.04 -0.76 14.33
CA SER A 205 3.52 -1.24 13.04
C SER A 205 3.82 -0.11 12.05
N PHE A 206 4.83 -0.36 11.23
CA PHE A 206 5.20 0.44 10.07
C PHE A 206 5.12 -0.43 8.82
N SER A 207 4.59 0.11 7.73
CA SER A 207 4.44 -0.61 6.47
C SER A 207 4.54 0.28 5.25
N GLY A 208 5.26 -0.20 4.23
CA GLY A 208 5.24 0.35 2.87
C GLY A 208 4.35 -0.50 1.96
N ARG A 209 3.79 0.13 0.94
CA ARG A 209 3.08 -0.53 -0.18
C ARG A 209 3.84 -0.26 -1.45
N LYS A 210 4.42 -1.33 -2.00
CA LYS A 210 4.99 -1.27 -3.33
C LYS A 210 3.86 -1.29 -4.34
N THR A 211 3.66 -0.17 -5.04
CA THR A 211 2.69 -0.10 -6.14
C THR A 211 3.32 -0.55 -7.46
N TYR A 212 2.48 -0.73 -8.46
CA TYR A 212 2.89 -1.02 -9.84
C TYR A 212 2.43 0.09 -10.80
N THR A 213 2.20 1.28 -10.25
CA THR A 213 1.85 2.49 -10.99
C THR A 213 2.75 3.63 -10.56
N ASP A 214 2.97 4.55 -11.46
CA ASP A 214 3.65 5.81 -11.28
C ASP A 214 2.68 6.99 -11.35
N TYR A 215 1.39 6.72 -11.22
CA TYR A 215 0.32 7.71 -11.32
C TYR A 215 -0.46 7.89 -10.01
N LEU A 216 0.12 7.55 -8.86
CA LEU A 216 -0.53 7.78 -7.57
C LEU A 216 -0.72 9.27 -7.30
N ASP A 217 0.18 10.09 -7.84
CA ASP A 217 0.20 11.56 -7.80
C ASP A 217 -0.17 12.23 -9.13
N ASP A 218 -0.54 11.44 -10.15
CA ASP A 218 -0.85 11.91 -11.52
C ASP A 218 0.36 12.43 -12.29
N VAL A 219 1.59 12.06 -11.88
CA VAL A 219 2.85 12.49 -12.52
C VAL A 219 3.68 11.27 -12.89
N SER A 220 4.11 11.18 -14.14
CA SER A 220 4.89 10.02 -14.62
C SER A 220 5.82 10.37 -15.78
N THR A 221 5.34 11.01 -16.83
CA THR A 221 6.03 11.11 -18.12
C THR A 221 6.51 12.53 -18.43
N THR A 222 5.95 13.17 -19.45
CA THR A 222 6.38 14.47 -19.95
C THR A 222 5.20 15.43 -20.08
N TYR A 223 5.48 16.73 -20.10
CA TYR A 223 4.50 17.76 -20.37
C TYR A 223 3.93 17.61 -21.77
N PRO A 224 2.61 17.70 -21.94
CA PRO A 224 1.98 17.53 -23.25
C PRO A 224 2.13 18.76 -24.16
N GLY A 225 2.54 19.92 -23.60
CA GLY A 225 2.55 21.21 -24.30
C GLY A 225 1.16 21.83 -24.42
N VAL A 226 1.09 23.13 -24.65
CA VAL A 226 -0.16 23.90 -24.76
C VAL A 226 -0.25 24.49 -26.18
N PRO A 227 -1.40 24.52 -26.86
CA PRO A 227 -2.71 24.02 -26.41
C PRO A 227 -2.87 22.51 -26.72
N ILE A 228 -3.45 21.78 -25.78
CA ILE A 228 -3.90 20.40 -26.03
C ILE A 228 -5.41 20.45 -26.23
N GLU A 229 -5.94 19.59 -27.11
CA GLU A 229 -7.37 19.32 -27.21
C GLU A 229 -7.84 18.56 -25.96
N PHE A 230 -7.95 19.26 -24.85
CA PHE A 230 -8.60 18.71 -23.65
C PHE A 230 -10.12 18.82 -23.82
N ASN A 231 -10.83 17.78 -23.41
CA ASN A 231 -12.28 17.71 -23.59
C ASN A 231 -13.08 18.63 -22.67
N ASP A 232 -12.46 19.33 -21.71
CA ASP A 232 -13.17 20.07 -20.65
C ASP A 232 -12.55 21.44 -20.26
N GLY A 233 -11.67 22.00 -21.08
CA GLY A 233 -11.31 23.42 -20.96
C GLY A 233 -10.15 23.73 -20.00
N SER A 234 -10.26 24.84 -19.28
CA SER A 234 -9.16 25.50 -18.57
C SER A 234 -8.46 24.68 -17.47
N ASP A 235 -9.19 23.80 -16.77
CA ASP A 235 -8.60 23.02 -15.65
C ASP A 235 -7.53 22.02 -16.13
N SER A 236 -7.69 21.44 -17.32
CA SER A 236 -6.71 20.50 -17.86
C SER A 236 -5.36 21.13 -18.14
N GLU A 237 -5.34 22.33 -18.73
CA GLU A 237 -4.11 23.08 -19.02
C GLU A 237 -3.44 23.54 -17.72
N GLU A 238 -4.20 24.10 -16.79
CA GLU A 238 -3.72 24.57 -15.51
C GLU A 238 -3.15 23.44 -14.66
N MET A 239 -3.81 22.27 -14.62
CA MET A 239 -3.35 21.11 -13.83
C MET A 239 -2.19 20.38 -14.51
N SER A 240 -2.03 20.51 -15.84
CA SER A 240 -0.89 19.95 -16.56
C SER A 240 0.40 20.71 -16.25
N ASP A 241 0.37 22.04 -16.37
CA ASP A 241 1.51 22.94 -16.16
C ASP A 241 1.05 24.23 -15.46
N PRO A 242 0.98 24.24 -14.11
CA PRO A 242 0.49 25.41 -13.35
C PRO A 242 1.30 26.71 -13.58
N THR A 243 2.56 26.59 -13.97
CA THR A 243 3.44 27.74 -14.23
C THR A 243 3.45 28.18 -15.68
N SER A 244 2.93 27.35 -16.59
CA SER A 244 2.94 27.57 -18.05
C SER A 244 4.35 27.85 -18.59
N SER A 245 5.38 27.31 -17.94
CA SER A 245 6.80 27.55 -18.24
C SER A 245 7.47 26.43 -19.02
N HIS A 246 6.84 25.25 -19.08
CA HIS A 246 7.45 24.05 -19.62
C HIS A 246 7.11 23.82 -21.10
N LEU A 247 8.10 23.26 -21.82
CA LEU A 247 7.94 22.95 -23.23
C LEU A 247 7.29 21.58 -23.42
N LYS A 248 6.69 21.39 -24.60
CA LYS A 248 6.17 20.09 -25.02
C LYS A 248 7.28 19.04 -24.98
N ASP A 249 6.96 17.86 -24.44
CA ASP A 249 7.84 16.69 -24.26
C ASP A 249 8.99 16.92 -23.26
N GLU A 250 9.00 18.02 -22.53
CA GLU A 250 9.88 18.21 -21.37
C GLU A 250 9.48 17.26 -20.23
N GLN A 251 10.46 16.79 -19.46
CA GLN A 251 10.24 15.82 -18.40
C GLN A 251 9.37 16.39 -17.28
N ARG A 252 8.23 15.72 -16.97
CA ARG A 252 7.32 16.06 -15.86
C ARG A 252 7.49 15.10 -14.68
N GLY A 253 7.64 13.80 -14.93
CA GLY A 253 7.86 12.74 -13.96
C GLY A 253 8.96 11.77 -14.40
N ASN A 254 9.08 10.66 -13.69
CA ASN A 254 10.05 9.61 -13.98
C ASN A 254 9.35 8.24 -14.06
N GLU A 255 8.88 7.88 -15.24
CA GLU A 255 8.14 6.63 -15.53
C GLU A 255 8.83 5.32 -15.10
N LEU A 256 10.13 5.38 -14.80
CA LEU A 256 10.91 4.21 -14.38
C LEU A 256 10.80 3.93 -12.87
N LYS A 257 10.19 4.84 -12.10
CA LYS A 257 10.18 4.79 -10.65
C LYS A 257 8.76 4.80 -10.10
N ASN A 258 8.19 3.62 -9.88
CA ASN A 258 6.86 3.50 -9.31
C ASN A 258 6.73 4.15 -7.93
N ASP A 259 5.56 4.68 -7.65
CA ASP A 259 5.18 5.31 -6.40
C ASP A 259 5.07 4.32 -5.24
N TRP A 260 5.27 4.83 -4.03
CA TRP A 260 5.04 4.11 -2.80
C TRP A 260 4.16 4.91 -1.86
N TYR A 261 3.33 4.22 -1.07
CA TYR A 261 2.67 4.84 0.07
C TYR A 261 2.89 4.04 1.34
N TYR A 262 2.87 4.72 2.46
CA TYR A 262 3.26 4.18 3.76
C TYR A 262 2.15 4.39 4.78
N TYR A 263 2.07 3.48 5.73
CA TYR A 263 1.13 3.55 6.84
C TYR A 263 1.78 3.07 8.14
N THR A 264 1.91 3.96 9.09
CA THR A 264 2.42 3.68 10.44
C THR A 264 1.32 3.96 11.46
N GLY A 265 1.24 3.19 12.53
CA GLY A 265 0.23 3.45 13.55
C GLY A 265 0.13 2.38 14.61
N PHE A 266 -0.77 2.65 15.55
CA PHE A 266 -1.11 1.76 16.65
C PHE A 266 -2.39 1.02 16.34
N THR A 267 -2.40 -0.29 16.61
CA THR A 267 -3.58 -1.15 16.55
C THR A 267 -3.96 -1.57 17.96
N ILE A 268 -5.23 -1.43 18.29
CA ILE A 268 -5.84 -2.06 19.46
C ILE A 268 -6.70 -3.19 18.93
N SER A 269 -6.44 -4.43 19.38
CA SER A 269 -7.21 -5.60 18.97
C SER A 269 -7.69 -6.43 20.15
N PHE A 270 -8.85 -7.05 19.97
CA PHE A 270 -9.50 -7.89 20.95
C PHE A 270 -9.57 -9.34 20.45
N ARG A 271 -9.17 -10.27 21.31
CA ARG A 271 -9.32 -11.71 21.08
C ARG A 271 -10.78 -12.12 21.20
N LEU A 272 -11.35 -12.74 20.17
CA LEU A 272 -12.77 -13.12 20.09
C LEU A 272 -13.09 -14.40 20.87
N ASN A 273 -12.17 -15.36 20.93
CA ASN A 273 -12.39 -16.66 21.57
C ASN A 273 -11.53 -16.79 22.84
N SER A 274 -12.10 -16.52 23.99
CA SER A 274 -11.52 -16.90 25.28
C SER A 274 -12.38 -18.03 25.90
N ASN A 275 -12.21 -19.25 25.43
CA ASN A 275 -12.62 -20.40 26.20
C ASN A 275 -11.58 -20.64 27.30
N THR A 276 -11.50 -19.75 28.27
CA THR A 276 -10.97 -20.07 29.58
C THR A 276 -12.04 -20.91 30.33
N LYS A 277 -12.11 -22.20 30.00
CA LYS A 277 -12.53 -23.14 31.04
C LYS A 277 -11.36 -23.19 32.00
N GLY A 278 -11.49 -22.47 33.13
CA GLY A 278 -10.58 -22.60 34.24
C GLY A 278 -10.42 -24.08 34.55
N CYS A 279 -9.22 -24.50 34.85
CA CYS A 279 -9.00 -25.76 35.52
C CYS A 279 -9.74 -25.66 36.87
N ASN A 280 -10.87 -26.35 37.02
CA ASN A 280 -11.38 -26.66 38.32
C ASN A 280 -10.37 -27.63 38.93
N TYR A 281 -9.57 -27.15 39.86
CA TYR A 281 -8.87 -28.00 40.80
C TYR A 281 -9.93 -28.42 41.82
N GLU A 282 -10.45 -29.64 41.70
CA GLU A 282 -11.03 -30.39 42.82
C GLU A 282 -9.88 -31.00 43.63
#